data_a891a7c94f74bbe5f3a373d9f175890a
#
_entry.id   a891a7c94f74bbe5f3a373d9f175890a
#
_cell.length_a   1.000
_cell.length_b   1.000
_cell.length_c   1.000
_cell.angle_alpha   90.00
_cell.angle_beta   90.00
_cell.angle_gamma   90.00
#
_symmetry.space_group_name_H-M   'P 1'
#
loop_
_entity.id
_entity.type
_entity.pdbx_description
1 polymer ?
#
loop_
_entity_poly.entity_id
_entity_poly.type
_entity_poly.pdbx_seq_one_letter_code
_entity_poly.pdbx_strand_id
1 'polypeptide(L)'
;MLALAVSYGVYTVMSCHTYKVGDDVFQQMGGGSIGLELTGAVSRPFMLRWDTLYRENLKKASQDIDLDLDLVMYERYVDDSNQLAIIPPPGARYDADIKRVVIDDNNFDTTVSDDERTARLYTDIANDVMPGIVMEFDVPSRNDDKKMAILDMKVWLDRESNIMFQHYEKPTASKNIMHALSAQSLSCRNSVHTQELLRRMLNSSPQLDWRACVAPVLSEYMLRMMRSGYPQKYRVDTLTRALRIYDDMVQKDKEGTRPLYRSKVWKRAERQRSKQKKKYEWSTRGGFIAPIFVPPTPNSELALSLKAIADSEAEAGVKFKIVETGGLSIKSVLQRSNPLETPGCDDEECLPCKPGRGEGGQCDGCGVNYQIECQLCPDDQKEVYIGESSRNLFTRSLEHVNNFRSGLQSSFMLKHQNDKHSGEEPNFKASVTARTRDCLARQVREAVLIRRSQVPVLNGKSEWHQPALFRVQHEMERG
;
A
#
# COMPACT_ATOMS: atom_id res chain seq x y z
N MET A 1 28.30 -18.75 -4.29
CA MET A 1 28.35 -17.37 -4.78
C MET A 1 27.03 -16.62 -4.58
N LEU A 2 25.87 -17.09 -5.10
CA LEU A 2 24.60 -16.37 -4.96
C LEU A 2 24.20 -16.12 -3.50
N ALA A 3 24.27 -17.12 -2.62
CA ALA A 3 23.94 -16.97 -1.20
C ALA A 3 24.83 -15.93 -0.50
N LEU A 4 26.12 -15.91 -0.83
CA LEU A 4 27.07 -14.93 -0.29
C LEU A 4 26.76 -13.50 -0.78
N ALA A 5 26.41 -13.34 -2.06
CA ALA A 5 26.02 -12.06 -2.62
C ALA A 5 24.72 -11.53 -1.99
N VAL A 6 23.72 -12.41 -1.79
CA VAL A 6 22.46 -12.06 -1.10
C VAL A 6 22.73 -11.67 0.36
N SER A 7 23.55 -12.45 1.08
CA SER A 7 23.92 -12.14 2.47
C SER A 7 24.63 -10.79 2.59
N TYR A 8 25.57 -10.52 1.68
CA TYR A 8 26.30 -9.24 1.63
C TYR A 8 25.36 -8.06 1.29
N GLY A 9 24.46 -8.27 0.33
CA GLY A 9 23.46 -7.27 -0.03
C GLY A 9 22.51 -6.95 1.12
N VAL A 10 22.01 -7.97 1.83
CA VAL A 10 21.17 -7.79 3.02
C VAL A 10 21.95 -7.05 4.11
N TYR A 11 23.18 -7.47 4.41
CA TYR A 11 24.03 -6.81 5.41
C TYR A 11 24.25 -5.33 5.07
N THR A 12 24.62 -5.02 3.82
CA THR A 12 24.85 -3.64 3.36
C THR A 12 23.61 -2.79 3.53
N VAL A 13 22.45 -3.28 3.07
CA VAL A 13 21.18 -2.53 3.20
C VAL A 13 20.81 -2.33 4.66
N MET A 14 20.94 -3.36 5.51
CA MET A 14 20.61 -3.26 6.94
C MET A 14 21.56 -2.37 7.73
N SER A 15 22.81 -2.21 7.27
CA SER A 15 23.84 -1.36 7.92
C SER A 15 23.82 0.10 7.47
N CYS A 16 23.14 0.42 6.36
CA CYS A 16 23.17 1.74 5.75
C CYS A 16 21.86 2.54 5.92
N HIS A 17 21.04 2.19 6.92
CA HIS A 17 19.79 2.92 7.14
C HIS A 17 20.06 4.29 7.74
N THR A 18 19.67 5.30 6.99
CA THR A 18 19.68 6.69 7.45
C THR A 18 18.26 7.25 7.48
N TYR A 19 18.01 8.15 8.41
CA TYR A 19 16.74 8.90 8.48
C TYR A 19 17.02 10.36 8.85
N LYS A 20 16.13 11.23 8.43
CA LYS A 20 16.25 12.68 8.66
C LYS A 20 15.18 13.14 9.65
N VAL A 21 15.60 13.95 10.64
CA VAL A 21 14.71 14.63 11.57
C VAL A 21 15.08 16.12 11.57
N GLY A 22 14.20 16.96 11.04
CA GLY A 22 14.56 18.36 10.77
C GLY A 22 15.67 18.45 9.72
N ASP A 23 16.77 19.10 10.04
CA ASP A 23 17.95 19.22 9.17
C ASP A 23 19.04 18.18 9.48
N ASP A 24 18.87 17.40 10.54
CA ASP A 24 19.86 16.42 10.97
C ASP A 24 19.62 15.05 10.33
N VAL A 25 20.71 14.38 9.95
CA VAL A 25 20.71 13.03 9.39
C VAL A 25 21.29 12.05 10.42
N PHE A 26 20.53 11.03 10.74
CA PHE A 26 20.90 9.98 11.69
C PHE A 26 21.06 8.64 10.97
N GLN A 27 21.95 7.80 11.50
CA GLN A 27 22.12 6.42 11.07
C GLN A 27 21.48 5.49 12.11
N GLN A 28 20.67 4.54 11.66
CA GLN A 28 20.15 3.48 12.52
C GLN A 28 21.24 2.44 12.77
N MET A 29 21.66 2.28 14.02
CA MET A 29 22.78 1.41 14.40
C MET A 29 22.38 -0.06 14.60
N GLY A 30 21.10 -0.37 14.69
CA GLY A 30 20.63 -1.74 14.88
C GLY A 30 19.20 -1.93 14.41
N GLY A 31 18.86 -3.18 14.07
CA GLY A 31 17.53 -3.56 13.57
C GLY A 31 17.28 -3.09 12.14
N GLY A 32 16.05 -3.33 11.66
CA GLY A 32 15.59 -2.89 10.34
C GLY A 32 14.57 -1.77 10.45
N SER A 33 14.61 -0.82 9.53
CA SER A 33 13.65 0.29 9.50
C SER A 33 12.22 -0.20 9.30
N ILE A 34 11.29 0.27 10.13
CA ILE A 34 9.87 -0.02 9.99
C ILE A 34 9.35 0.60 8.68
N GLY A 35 8.71 -0.23 7.86
CA GLY A 35 8.17 0.19 6.57
C GLY A 35 9.08 -0.05 5.37
N LEU A 36 10.31 -0.50 5.59
CA LEU A 36 11.16 -0.99 4.51
C LEU A 36 10.73 -2.40 4.08
N GLU A 37 10.47 -2.63 2.80
CA GLU A 37 10.04 -3.93 2.29
C GLU A 37 11.06 -5.05 2.58
N LEU A 38 12.35 -4.71 2.54
CA LEU A 38 13.44 -5.64 2.85
C LEU A 38 13.41 -6.10 4.31
N THR A 39 13.15 -5.20 5.27
CA THR A 39 13.04 -5.56 6.69
C THR A 39 11.97 -6.64 6.89
N GLY A 40 10.79 -6.45 6.30
CA GLY A 40 9.73 -7.46 6.34
C GLY A 40 10.06 -8.75 5.60
N ALA A 41 10.87 -8.69 4.54
CA ALA A 41 11.31 -9.86 3.80
C ALA A 41 12.36 -10.69 4.57
N VAL A 42 13.22 -10.03 5.36
CA VAL A 42 14.26 -10.69 6.19
C VAL A 42 13.69 -11.21 7.50
N SER A 43 12.82 -10.42 8.18
CA SER A 43 12.26 -10.83 9.47
C SER A 43 11.36 -12.06 9.37
N ARG A 44 10.62 -12.23 8.27
CA ARG A 44 9.71 -13.38 8.11
C ARG A 44 10.40 -14.74 8.13
N PRO A 45 11.43 -15.02 7.31
CA PRO A 45 12.14 -16.30 7.37
C PRO A 45 12.89 -16.50 8.70
N PHE A 46 13.38 -15.40 9.31
CA PHE A 46 14.02 -15.45 10.62
C PHE A 46 13.02 -15.91 11.69
N MET A 47 11.84 -15.30 11.76
CA MET A 47 10.82 -15.69 12.73
C MET A 47 10.22 -17.07 12.42
N LEU A 48 10.12 -17.47 11.15
CA LEU A 48 9.73 -18.84 10.80
C LEU A 48 10.73 -19.88 11.32
N ARG A 49 12.03 -19.58 11.25
CA ARG A 49 13.07 -20.43 11.82
C ARG A 49 12.94 -20.50 13.35
N TRP A 50 12.70 -19.36 14.00
CA TRP A 50 12.45 -19.30 15.43
C TRP A 50 11.23 -20.15 15.83
N ASP A 51 10.09 -20.02 15.13
CA ASP A 51 8.88 -20.82 15.35
C ASP A 51 9.15 -22.33 15.25
N THR A 52 9.98 -22.72 14.30
CA THR A 52 10.38 -24.14 14.12
C THR A 52 11.20 -24.63 15.32
N LEU A 53 12.20 -23.87 15.72
CA LEU A 53 13.06 -24.20 16.86
C LEU A 53 12.27 -24.22 18.18
N TYR A 54 11.34 -23.27 18.35
CA TYR A 54 10.48 -23.25 19.53
C TYR A 54 9.65 -24.52 19.67
N ARG A 55 9.00 -24.97 18.61
CA ARG A 55 8.26 -26.25 18.62
C ARG A 55 9.16 -27.47 18.85
N GLU A 56 10.37 -27.46 18.29
CA GLU A 56 11.36 -28.50 18.57
C GLU A 56 11.78 -28.50 20.05
N ASN A 57 11.97 -27.32 20.65
CA ASN A 57 12.33 -27.19 22.06
C ASN A 57 11.19 -27.64 22.99
N LEU A 58 9.92 -27.31 22.67
CA LEU A 58 8.77 -27.82 23.43
C LEU A 58 8.77 -29.35 23.49
N LYS A 59 8.94 -30.02 22.34
CA LYS A 59 8.99 -31.47 22.25
C LYS A 59 10.20 -32.08 23.01
N LYS A 60 11.36 -31.43 22.91
CA LYS A 60 12.57 -31.90 23.63
C LYS A 60 12.44 -31.70 25.14
N ALA A 61 11.85 -30.56 25.56
CA ALA A 61 11.71 -30.24 26.98
C ALA A 61 10.80 -31.22 27.72
N SER A 62 9.80 -31.79 27.03
CA SER A 62 8.85 -32.75 27.61
C SER A 62 9.18 -34.23 27.37
N GLN A 63 10.31 -34.55 26.72
CA GLN A 63 10.59 -35.90 26.23
C GLN A 63 10.71 -36.95 27.34
N ASP A 64 11.17 -36.56 28.53
CA ASP A 64 11.44 -37.48 29.64
C ASP A 64 10.27 -37.59 30.64
N ILE A 65 9.19 -36.86 30.39
CA ILE A 65 7.97 -36.88 31.20
C ILE A 65 6.78 -37.19 30.30
N ASP A 66 5.78 -37.85 30.84
CA ASP A 66 4.52 -38.14 30.11
C ASP A 66 3.67 -36.87 30.02
N LEU A 67 4.21 -35.85 29.35
CA LEU A 67 3.59 -34.55 29.16
C LEU A 67 3.74 -34.12 27.72
N ASP A 68 2.62 -33.94 27.02
CA ASP A 68 2.60 -33.36 25.69
C ASP A 68 2.47 -31.82 25.78
N LEU A 69 3.57 -31.13 25.49
CA LEU A 69 3.60 -29.66 25.41
C LEU A 69 3.26 -29.13 24.02
N ASP A 70 2.65 -29.94 23.14
CA ASP A 70 2.27 -29.44 21.82
C ASP A 70 1.20 -28.37 21.92
N LEU A 71 1.26 -27.41 21.01
CA LEU A 71 0.34 -26.28 20.98
C LEU A 71 -0.92 -26.67 20.19
N VAL A 72 -2.09 -26.56 20.81
CA VAL A 72 -3.38 -26.80 20.16
C VAL A 72 -3.59 -25.76 19.01
N MET A 73 -3.18 -24.54 19.26
CA MET A 73 -3.18 -23.47 18.26
C MET A 73 -1.95 -22.58 18.45
N TYR A 74 -1.34 -22.21 17.33
CA TYR A 74 -0.25 -21.23 17.29
C TYR A 74 -0.39 -20.35 16.06
N GLU A 75 -0.58 -19.07 16.29
CA GLU A 75 -0.67 -18.07 15.23
C GLU A 75 0.22 -16.87 15.57
N ARG A 76 1.09 -16.50 14.63
CA ARG A 76 1.95 -15.33 14.76
C ARG A 76 1.46 -14.18 13.90
N TYR A 77 1.43 -13.00 14.48
CA TYR A 77 1.22 -11.75 13.76
C TYR A 77 2.42 -10.81 14.03
N VAL A 78 3.40 -10.83 13.11
CA VAL A 78 4.67 -10.09 13.18
C VAL A 78 5.47 -10.46 14.42
N ASP A 79 5.39 -9.71 15.50
CA ASP A 79 6.00 -9.88 16.83
C ASP A 79 5.07 -10.59 17.82
N ASP A 80 3.77 -10.37 17.72
CA ASP A 80 2.78 -11.02 18.58
C ASP A 80 2.59 -12.50 18.22
N SER A 81 2.61 -13.40 19.22
CA SER A 81 2.23 -14.79 19.07
C SER A 81 1.04 -15.14 19.96
N ASN A 82 0.01 -15.72 19.36
CA ASN A 82 -1.17 -16.18 20.06
C ASN A 82 -1.14 -17.70 20.17
N GLN A 83 -1.26 -18.23 21.38
CA GLN A 83 -1.09 -19.65 21.65
C GLN A 83 -2.29 -20.18 22.45
N LEU A 84 -2.73 -21.38 22.08
CA LEU A 84 -3.64 -22.18 22.89
C LEU A 84 -2.87 -23.45 23.27
N ALA A 85 -2.59 -23.60 24.55
CA ALA A 85 -1.77 -24.66 25.10
C ALA A 85 -2.58 -25.52 26.09
N ILE A 86 -2.14 -26.75 26.28
CA ILE A 86 -2.66 -27.62 27.33
C ILE A 86 -2.06 -27.18 28.66
N ILE A 87 -2.89 -27.15 29.71
CA ILE A 87 -2.46 -26.82 31.08
C ILE A 87 -1.59 -27.97 31.58
N PRO A 88 -0.31 -27.72 31.91
CA PRO A 88 0.57 -28.74 32.44
C PRO A 88 0.18 -29.08 33.90
N PRO A 89 0.67 -30.24 34.43
CA PRO A 89 0.48 -30.59 35.83
C PRO A 89 0.97 -29.47 36.77
N PRO A 90 0.34 -29.32 37.96
CA PRO A 90 0.88 -28.44 39.00
C PRO A 90 2.33 -28.78 39.31
N GLY A 91 3.16 -27.74 39.53
CA GLY A 91 4.58 -27.94 39.81
C GLY A 91 5.47 -28.09 38.57
N ALA A 92 4.92 -28.17 37.37
CA ALA A 92 5.72 -28.19 36.11
C ALA A 92 6.42 -26.84 35.92
N ARG A 93 7.75 -26.89 35.79
CA ARG A 93 8.57 -25.70 35.46
C ARG A 93 9.68 -26.08 34.50
N TYR A 94 10.15 -25.12 33.73
CA TYR A 94 11.31 -25.30 32.86
C TYR A 94 12.60 -25.08 33.63
N ASP A 95 13.53 -26.03 33.49
CA ASP A 95 14.89 -25.93 34.01
C ASP A 95 15.82 -25.62 32.83
N ALA A 96 16.33 -24.39 32.79
CA ALA A 96 17.16 -23.91 31.69
C ALA A 96 18.55 -24.55 31.62
N ASP A 97 19.06 -25.03 32.78
CA ASP A 97 20.41 -25.68 32.84
C ASP A 97 20.41 -27.03 32.14
N ILE A 98 19.36 -27.80 32.36
CA ILE A 98 19.22 -29.15 31.73
C ILE A 98 18.30 -29.12 30.51
N LYS A 99 17.69 -27.99 30.20
CA LYS A 99 16.72 -27.77 29.10
C LYS A 99 15.56 -28.75 29.09
N ARG A 100 15.00 -29.01 30.25
CA ARG A 100 13.91 -29.95 30.48
C ARG A 100 12.84 -29.37 31.38
N VAL A 101 11.63 -29.90 31.23
CA VAL A 101 10.57 -29.67 32.20
C VAL A 101 10.76 -30.63 33.35
N VAL A 102 10.70 -30.10 34.55
CA VAL A 102 10.72 -30.85 35.81
C VAL A 102 9.40 -30.60 36.56
N ILE A 103 8.93 -31.60 37.28
CA ILE A 103 7.74 -31.53 38.12
C ILE A 103 8.17 -31.53 39.58
N ASP A 104 7.83 -30.49 40.31
CA ASP A 104 8.08 -30.39 41.75
C ASP A 104 6.74 -30.23 42.48
N ASP A 105 6.20 -31.37 42.87
CA ASP A 105 4.86 -31.44 43.55
C ASP A 105 4.82 -30.76 44.91
N ASN A 106 5.99 -30.47 45.51
CA ASN A 106 6.07 -29.89 46.83
C ASN A 106 6.28 -28.39 46.89
N ASN A 107 6.57 -27.76 45.78
CA ASN A 107 6.98 -26.37 45.73
C ASN A 107 6.35 -25.62 44.52
N PHE A 108 5.02 -25.57 44.50
CA PHE A 108 4.33 -24.70 43.55
C PHE A 108 3.41 -23.69 44.25
N ASP A 109 3.37 -22.48 43.71
CA ASP A 109 2.55 -21.41 44.24
C ASP A 109 1.07 -21.59 43.85
N THR A 110 0.24 -21.93 44.84
CA THR A 110 -1.20 -22.11 44.65
C THR A 110 -1.96 -20.79 44.44
N THR A 111 -1.31 -19.65 44.64
CA THR A 111 -1.94 -18.32 44.45
C THR A 111 -1.89 -17.88 42.98
N VAL A 112 -0.98 -18.46 42.17
CA VAL A 112 -0.85 -18.20 40.75
C VAL A 112 -1.86 -19.04 39.97
N SER A 113 -2.57 -18.44 39.05
CA SER A 113 -3.57 -19.12 38.21
C SER A 113 -2.92 -20.14 37.25
N ASP A 114 -3.72 -21.14 36.82
CA ASP A 114 -3.25 -22.18 35.90
C ASP A 114 -2.78 -21.62 34.55
N ASP A 115 -3.47 -20.62 34.01
CA ASP A 115 -3.09 -19.98 32.77
C ASP A 115 -1.76 -19.20 32.90
N GLU A 116 -1.53 -18.56 34.05
CA GLU A 116 -0.26 -17.85 34.28
C GLU A 116 0.92 -18.82 34.46
N ARG A 117 0.73 -19.93 35.20
CA ARG A 117 1.75 -20.97 35.33
C ARG A 117 2.08 -21.58 33.96
N THR A 118 1.04 -21.89 33.21
CA THR A 118 1.20 -22.40 31.83
C THR A 118 1.96 -21.43 30.97
N ALA A 119 1.56 -20.18 30.92
CA ALA A 119 2.21 -19.16 30.09
C ALA A 119 3.68 -18.94 30.49
N ARG A 120 3.98 -18.96 31.79
CA ARG A 120 5.36 -18.86 32.29
C ARG A 120 6.23 -20.01 31.78
N LEU A 121 5.77 -21.27 31.93
CA LEU A 121 6.48 -22.44 31.40
C LEU A 121 6.79 -22.33 29.92
N TYR A 122 5.79 -22.00 29.10
CA TYR A 122 5.96 -21.88 27.66
C TYR A 122 6.86 -20.70 27.29
N THR A 123 6.81 -19.59 28.03
CA THR A 123 7.64 -18.41 27.80
C THR A 123 9.12 -18.66 28.16
N ASP A 124 9.37 -19.39 29.26
CA ASP A 124 10.73 -19.76 29.65
C ASP A 124 11.40 -20.64 28.57
N ILE A 125 10.65 -21.61 28.02
CA ILE A 125 11.14 -22.42 26.89
C ILE A 125 11.34 -21.56 25.63
N ALA A 126 10.45 -20.60 25.37
CA ALA A 126 10.55 -19.69 24.23
C ALA A 126 11.79 -18.78 24.31
N ASN A 127 12.11 -18.30 25.50
CA ASN A 127 13.27 -17.42 25.75
C ASN A 127 14.62 -18.17 25.66
N ASP A 128 14.60 -19.50 25.80
CA ASP A 128 15.81 -20.32 25.58
C ASP A 128 16.04 -20.72 24.11
N VAL A 129 15.15 -20.35 23.20
CA VAL A 129 15.26 -20.72 21.77
C VAL A 129 16.43 -20.02 21.09
N MET A 130 16.57 -18.71 21.32
CA MET A 130 17.56 -17.90 20.60
C MET A 130 17.94 -16.64 21.38
N PRO A 131 19.24 -16.40 21.60
CA PRO A 131 19.71 -15.17 22.27
C PRO A 131 19.22 -13.92 21.53
N GLY A 132 18.81 -12.91 22.30
CA GLY A 132 18.37 -11.61 21.76
C GLY A 132 16.89 -11.51 21.38
N ILE A 133 16.14 -12.60 21.49
CA ILE A 133 14.67 -12.56 21.45
C ILE A 133 14.16 -12.85 22.86
N VAL A 134 13.44 -11.88 23.41
CA VAL A 134 12.78 -12.00 24.72
C VAL A 134 11.28 -11.93 24.48
N MET A 135 10.57 -12.98 24.92
CA MET A 135 9.12 -13.07 24.88
C MET A 135 8.56 -12.74 26.25
N GLU A 136 7.51 -11.93 26.26
CA GLU A 136 6.67 -11.67 27.41
C GLU A 136 5.30 -12.28 27.18
N PHE A 137 4.57 -12.58 28.24
CA PHE A 137 3.24 -13.16 28.12
C PHE A 137 2.17 -12.31 28.79
N ASP A 138 0.97 -12.41 28.25
CA ASP A 138 -0.26 -11.96 28.85
C ASP A 138 -1.27 -13.10 28.85
N VAL A 139 -2.15 -13.13 29.87
CA VAL A 139 -3.09 -14.23 30.10
C VAL A 139 -4.46 -13.70 30.54
N PRO A 140 -5.56 -14.46 30.29
CA PRO A 140 -6.91 -14.06 30.67
C PRO A 140 -7.06 -13.68 32.13
N SER A 141 -6.40 -14.40 33.02
CA SER A 141 -6.52 -14.17 34.48
C SER A 141 -6.02 -12.81 34.94
N ARG A 142 -5.13 -12.17 34.20
CA ARG A 142 -4.62 -10.80 34.47
C ARG A 142 -5.63 -9.70 34.10
N ASN A 143 -6.62 -10.02 33.29
CA ASN A 143 -7.64 -9.08 32.86
C ASN A 143 -8.92 -9.20 33.66
N ASP A 144 -9.52 -8.08 34.08
CA ASP A 144 -10.75 -8.05 34.94
C ASP A 144 -11.91 -8.84 34.30
N ASP A 145 -12.04 -8.80 32.97
CA ASP A 145 -13.08 -9.52 32.22
C ASP A 145 -12.66 -10.93 31.78
N LYS A 146 -11.47 -11.39 32.19
CA LYS A 146 -10.89 -12.70 31.86
C LYS A 146 -10.85 -12.99 30.36
N LYS A 147 -10.62 -11.95 29.56
CA LYS A 147 -10.53 -12.04 28.09
C LYS A 147 -9.18 -11.52 27.60
N MET A 148 -8.63 -12.15 26.61
CA MET A 148 -7.40 -11.72 25.94
C MET A 148 -7.67 -10.68 24.87
N ALA A 149 -6.94 -9.57 24.90
CA ALA A 149 -6.94 -8.58 23.84
C ALA A 149 -5.97 -9.00 22.72
N ILE A 150 -6.49 -9.48 21.61
CA ILE A 150 -5.71 -9.91 20.44
C ILE A 150 -6.04 -9.00 19.27
N LEU A 151 -5.09 -8.12 18.91
CA LEU A 151 -5.26 -7.11 17.85
C LEU A 151 -6.50 -6.23 18.11
N ASP A 152 -7.55 -6.41 17.32
CA ASP A 152 -8.81 -5.68 17.38
C ASP A 152 -9.99 -6.56 17.87
N MET A 153 -9.68 -7.60 18.61
CA MET A 153 -10.65 -8.50 19.23
C MET A 153 -10.29 -8.78 20.71
N LYS A 154 -11.30 -8.98 21.54
CA LYS A 154 -11.18 -9.70 22.81
C LYS A 154 -11.59 -11.14 22.57
N VAL A 155 -10.77 -12.09 23.03
CA VAL A 155 -10.95 -13.53 22.81
C VAL A 155 -11.01 -14.25 24.15
N TRP A 156 -11.88 -15.24 24.28
CA TRP A 156 -12.01 -16.11 25.46
C TRP A 156 -12.57 -17.47 25.06
N LEU A 157 -12.51 -18.42 25.97
CA LEU A 157 -13.21 -19.69 25.85
C LEU A 157 -14.55 -19.61 26.59
N ASP A 158 -15.62 -20.10 26.00
CA ASP A 158 -16.88 -20.29 26.71
C ASP A 158 -16.87 -21.56 27.59
N ARG A 159 -17.99 -21.86 28.23
CA ARG A 159 -18.12 -23.04 29.11
C ARG A 159 -17.96 -24.37 28.36
N GLU A 160 -18.16 -24.37 27.09
CA GLU A 160 -18.07 -25.55 26.20
C GLU A 160 -16.70 -25.61 25.48
N SER A 161 -15.77 -24.77 25.92
CA SER A 161 -14.41 -24.63 25.30
C SER A 161 -14.41 -24.15 23.85
N ASN A 162 -15.49 -23.49 23.41
CA ASN A 162 -15.50 -22.82 22.11
C ASN A 162 -14.76 -21.49 22.19
N ILE A 163 -13.99 -21.18 21.15
CA ILE A 163 -13.35 -19.87 21.04
C ILE A 163 -14.37 -18.81 20.68
N MET A 164 -14.58 -17.89 21.62
CA MET A 164 -15.45 -16.74 21.48
C MET A 164 -14.61 -15.48 21.30
N PHE A 165 -15.11 -14.55 20.50
CA PHE A 165 -14.45 -13.26 20.29
C PHE A 165 -15.46 -12.13 20.08
N GLN A 166 -15.02 -10.91 20.45
CA GLN A 166 -15.80 -9.68 20.31
C GLN A 166 -14.88 -8.56 19.84
N HIS A 167 -15.41 -7.68 18.99
CA HIS A 167 -14.66 -6.50 18.56
C HIS A 167 -14.14 -5.70 19.76
N TYR A 168 -12.87 -5.36 19.70
CA TYR A 168 -12.16 -4.58 20.70
C TYR A 168 -11.35 -3.47 20.08
N GLU A 169 -11.27 -2.36 20.73
CA GLU A 169 -10.44 -1.24 20.35
C GLU A 169 -9.64 -0.79 21.55
N LYS A 170 -8.32 -0.71 21.40
CA LYS A 170 -7.43 -0.29 22.49
C LYS A 170 -7.85 1.09 23.01
N PRO A 171 -7.82 1.34 24.31
CA PRO A 171 -8.17 2.66 24.88
C PRO A 171 -7.34 3.81 24.31
N THR A 172 -6.08 3.52 23.96
CA THR A 172 -5.13 4.46 23.37
C THR A 172 -5.32 4.65 21.86
N ALA A 173 -6.19 3.87 21.20
CA ALA A 173 -6.42 4.01 19.76
C ALA A 173 -7.07 5.34 19.44
N SER A 174 -6.60 5.97 18.36
CA SER A 174 -7.24 7.19 17.83
C SER A 174 -8.66 6.87 17.38
N LYS A 175 -9.64 7.59 17.94
CA LYS A 175 -11.05 7.47 17.58
C LYS A 175 -11.43 8.35 16.38
N ASN A 176 -10.44 9.04 15.79
CA ASN A 176 -10.67 9.90 14.64
C ASN A 176 -10.86 9.08 13.38
N ILE A 177 -11.80 9.49 12.57
CA ILE A 177 -12.04 8.94 11.23
C ILE A 177 -11.94 10.05 10.19
N MET A 178 -11.85 9.66 8.93
CA MET A 178 -11.78 10.60 7.82
C MET A 178 -12.99 11.55 7.83
N HIS A 179 -12.73 12.85 7.74
CA HIS A 179 -13.77 13.87 7.71
C HIS A 179 -14.59 13.82 6.42
N ALA A 180 -15.89 14.16 6.48
CA ALA A 180 -16.80 14.12 5.33
C ALA A 180 -16.38 15.04 4.18
N LEU A 181 -15.65 16.13 4.46
CA LEU A 181 -15.10 17.05 3.46
C LEU A 181 -13.67 16.70 3.01
N SER A 182 -13.16 15.52 3.39
CA SER A 182 -11.84 15.06 2.93
C SER A 182 -11.82 14.95 1.40
N ALA A 183 -10.65 15.28 0.80
CA ALA A 183 -10.38 15.14 -0.63
C ALA A 183 -10.18 13.67 -1.06
N GLN A 184 -11.14 12.82 -0.70
CA GLN A 184 -11.23 11.43 -1.10
C GLN A 184 -12.49 11.21 -1.94
N SER A 185 -12.40 10.33 -2.93
CA SER A 185 -13.56 10.00 -3.76
C SER A 185 -14.70 9.45 -2.90
N LEU A 186 -15.93 9.72 -3.31
CA LEU A 186 -17.13 9.19 -2.64
C LEU A 186 -17.10 7.64 -2.61
N SER A 187 -16.61 7.02 -3.67
CA SER A 187 -16.43 5.56 -3.74
C SER A 187 -15.46 5.05 -2.68
N CYS A 188 -14.32 5.73 -2.47
CA CYS A 188 -13.36 5.39 -1.44
C CYS A 188 -13.97 5.53 -0.04
N ARG A 189 -14.63 6.66 0.25
CA ARG A 189 -15.32 6.90 1.53
C ARG A 189 -16.37 5.84 1.82
N ASN A 190 -17.22 5.52 0.84
CA ASN A 190 -18.24 4.48 0.96
C ASN A 190 -17.62 3.11 1.27
N SER A 191 -16.53 2.76 0.59
CA SER A 191 -15.83 1.50 0.82
C SER A 191 -15.21 1.44 2.21
N VAL A 192 -14.51 2.48 2.64
CA VAL A 192 -13.84 2.54 3.96
C VAL A 192 -14.87 2.36 5.08
N HIS A 193 -15.94 3.14 5.10
CA HIS A 193 -16.92 3.07 6.17
C HIS A 193 -17.75 1.80 6.15
N THR A 194 -18.11 1.30 4.95
CA THR A 194 -18.82 0.02 4.83
C THR A 194 -17.94 -1.15 5.31
N GLN A 195 -16.66 -1.16 4.93
CA GLN A 195 -15.73 -2.21 5.35
C GLN A 195 -15.43 -2.15 6.86
N GLU A 196 -15.36 -0.96 7.44
CA GLU A 196 -15.14 -0.82 8.88
C GLU A 196 -16.33 -1.33 9.70
N LEU A 197 -17.57 -0.98 9.31
CA LEU A 197 -18.77 -1.54 9.95
C LEU A 197 -18.83 -3.06 9.79
N LEU A 198 -18.52 -3.58 8.59
CA LEU A 198 -18.47 -5.00 8.33
C LEU A 198 -17.38 -5.70 9.17
N ARG A 199 -16.19 -5.09 9.30
CA ARG A 199 -15.10 -5.61 10.14
C ARG A 199 -15.53 -5.72 11.61
N ARG A 200 -16.24 -4.72 12.13
CA ARG A 200 -16.75 -4.73 13.51
C ARG A 200 -17.76 -5.86 13.74
N MET A 201 -18.61 -6.14 12.79
CA MET A 201 -19.54 -7.28 12.84
C MET A 201 -18.80 -8.63 12.74
N LEU A 202 -17.83 -8.74 11.81
CA LEU A 202 -17.05 -9.96 11.62
C LEU A 202 -16.07 -10.25 12.76
N ASN A 203 -15.66 -9.24 13.54
CA ASN A 203 -14.83 -9.39 14.71
C ASN A 203 -15.68 -9.71 15.98
N SER A 204 -16.89 -10.20 15.79
CA SER A 204 -17.77 -10.64 16.89
C SER A 204 -18.35 -12.00 16.54
N SER A 205 -18.24 -12.96 17.47
CA SER A 205 -18.78 -14.31 17.29
C SER A 205 -20.27 -14.27 17.01
N PRO A 206 -20.77 -15.04 16.02
CA PRO A 206 -22.19 -15.05 15.67
C PRO A 206 -23.13 -15.48 16.80
N GLN A 207 -22.61 -16.21 17.79
CA GLN A 207 -23.34 -16.70 18.95
C GLN A 207 -23.59 -15.63 20.03
N LEU A 208 -22.89 -14.48 19.95
CA LEU A 208 -23.06 -13.40 20.90
C LEU A 208 -24.41 -12.71 20.75
N ASP A 209 -24.96 -12.22 21.85
CA ASP A 209 -26.13 -11.36 21.82
C ASP A 209 -25.83 -10.10 21.00
N TRP A 210 -26.53 -9.98 19.89
CA TRP A 210 -26.35 -8.87 18.96
C TRP A 210 -26.59 -7.51 19.64
N ARG A 211 -27.64 -7.42 20.45
CA ARG A 211 -28.02 -6.16 21.10
C ARG A 211 -27.02 -5.72 22.16
N ALA A 212 -26.50 -6.69 22.92
CA ALA A 212 -25.56 -6.42 23.99
C ALA A 212 -24.13 -6.21 23.49
N CYS A 213 -23.70 -6.93 22.45
CA CYS A 213 -22.29 -7.02 22.07
C CYS A 213 -21.97 -6.28 20.76
N VAL A 214 -22.83 -6.34 19.75
CA VAL A 214 -22.52 -5.81 18.40
C VAL A 214 -23.13 -4.42 18.19
N ALA A 215 -24.40 -4.23 18.55
CA ALA A 215 -25.09 -2.96 18.31
C ALA A 215 -24.40 -1.74 18.98
N PRO A 216 -23.86 -1.82 20.21
CA PRO A 216 -23.11 -0.72 20.81
C PRO A 216 -21.86 -0.34 20.02
N VAL A 217 -21.13 -1.32 19.51
CA VAL A 217 -19.91 -1.13 18.72
C VAL A 217 -20.21 -0.43 17.39
N LEU A 218 -21.32 -0.79 16.74
CA LEU A 218 -21.78 -0.13 15.52
C LEU A 218 -22.26 1.31 15.82
N SER A 219 -23.03 1.47 16.90
CA SER A 219 -23.54 2.78 17.33
C SER A 219 -22.42 3.76 17.63
N GLU A 220 -21.35 3.31 18.30
CA GLU A 220 -20.18 4.13 18.56
C GLU A 220 -19.53 4.61 17.24
N TYR A 221 -19.37 3.73 16.25
CA TYR A 221 -18.83 4.12 14.96
C TYR A 221 -19.73 5.10 14.22
N MET A 222 -21.05 4.92 14.30
CA MET A 222 -22.03 5.87 13.73
C MET A 222 -21.92 7.25 14.37
N LEU A 223 -21.65 7.33 15.69
CA LEU A 223 -21.38 8.58 16.41
C LEU A 223 -20.08 9.23 15.93
N ARG A 224 -19.03 8.46 15.68
CA ARG A 224 -17.77 8.99 15.08
C ARG A 224 -18.01 9.57 13.70
N MET A 225 -18.79 8.89 12.87
CA MET A 225 -19.18 9.43 11.55
C MET A 225 -19.96 10.75 11.69
N MET A 226 -20.87 10.84 12.66
CA MET A 226 -21.62 12.06 12.92
C MET A 226 -20.67 13.21 13.32
N ARG A 227 -19.76 12.98 14.27
CA ARG A 227 -18.75 13.97 14.70
C ARG A 227 -17.80 14.39 13.58
N SER A 228 -17.58 13.52 12.59
CA SER A 228 -16.75 13.78 11.40
C SER A 228 -17.55 14.40 10.24
N GLY A 229 -18.76 14.93 10.50
CA GLY A 229 -19.54 15.70 9.54
C GLY A 229 -20.36 14.89 8.54
N TYR A 230 -20.51 13.57 8.71
CA TYR A 230 -21.33 12.76 7.80
C TYR A 230 -22.83 12.95 8.08
N PRO A 231 -23.66 13.30 7.07
CA PRO A 231 -25.10 13.47 7.23
C PRO A 231 -25.79 12.17 7.68
N GLN A 232 -26.93 12.29 8.36
CA GLN A 232 -27.70 11.14 8.85
C GLN A 232 -28.02 10.15 7.72
N LYS A 233 -28.52 10.63 6.59
CA LYS A 233 -28.83 9.80 5.43
C LYS A 233 -27.62 8.97 5.00
N TYR A 234 -26.45 9.57 4.85
CA TYR A 234 -25.23 8.86 4.47
C TYR A 234 -24.86 7.77 5.47
N ARG A 235 -24.96 8.07 6.77
CA ARG A 235 -24.64 7.10 7.85
C ARG A 235 -25.59 5.91 7.81
N VAL A 236 -26.90 6.15 7.69
CA VAL A 236 -27.92 5.10 7.60
C VAL A 236 -27.73 4.25 6.34
N ASP A 237 -27.53 4.86 5.18
CA ASP A 237 -27.30 4.16 3.92
C ASP A 237 -26.04 3.26 4.00
N THR A 238 -24.99 3.76 4.66
CA THR A 238 -23.73 3.02 4.84
C THR A 238 -23.92 1.82 5.78
N LEU A 239 -24.61 2.01 6.90
CA LEU A 239 -24.94 0.93 7.83
C LEU A 239 -25.82 -0.12 7.17
N THR A 240 -26.88 0.30 6.49
CA THR A 240 -27.80 -0.62 5.76
C THR A 240 -27.04 -1.44 4.73
N ARG A 241 -26.10 -0.82 4.01
CA ARG A 241 -25.25 -1.54 3.05
C ARG A 241 -24.36 -2.57 3.74
N ALA A 242 -23.73 -2.21 4.86
CA ALA A 242 -22.88 -3.13 5.61
C ALA A 242 -23.69 -4.31 6.17
N LEU A 243 -24.88 -4.05 6.73
CA LEU A 243 -25.79 -5.10 7.23
C LEU A 243 -26.18 -6.06 6.12
N ARG A 244 -26.62 -5.56 4.95
CA ARG A 244 -26.97 -6.42 3.80
C ARG A 244 -25.83 -7.31 3.34
N ILE A 245 -24.60 -6.78 3.34
CA ILE A 245 -23.40 -7.57 3.00
C ILE A 245 -23.15 -8.63 4.07
N TYR A 246 -23.29 -8.29 5.34
CA TYR A 246 -23.10 -9.24 6.45
C TYR A 246 -24.15 -10.36 6.39
N ASP A 247 -25.43 -10.02 6.22
CA ASP A 247 -26.52 -10.99 6.11
C ASP A 247 -26.31 -11.94 4.92
N ASP A 248 -25.91 -11.41 3.74
CA ASP A 248 -25.56 -12.24 2.57
C ASP A 248 -24.38 -13.19 2.86
N MET A 249 -23.38 -12.73 3.63
CA MET A 249 -22.25 -13.56 4.03
C MET A 249 -22.68 -14.67 4.99
N VAL A 250 -23.49 -14.36 6.00
CA VAL A 250 -24.02 -15.34 6.97
C VAL A 250 -24.91 -16.36 6.26
N GLN A 251 -25.75 -15.90 5.35
CA GLN A 251 -26.63 -16.81 4.58
C GLN A 251 -25.82 -17.79 3.71
N LYS A 252 -24.79 -17.30 3.02
CA LYS A 252 -23.89 -18.14 2.22
C LYS A 252 -23.09 -19.14 3.04
N ASP A 253 -22.73 -18.79 4.25
CA ASP A 253 -22.07 -19.68 5.20
C ASP A 253 -23.02 -20.80 5.65
N LYS A 254 -24.26 -20.47 6.02
CA LYS A 254 -25.30 -21.44 6.37
C LYS A 254 -25.63 -22.41 5.21
N GLU A 255 -25.59 -21.92 3.99
CA GLU A 255 -25.79 -22.73 2.77
C GLU A 255 -24.56 -23.55 2.39
N GLY A 256 -23.42 -23.40 3.10
CA GLY A 256 -22.17 -24.07 2.79
C GLY A 256 -21.49 -23.61 1.48
N THR A 257 -22.02 -22.55 0.85
CA THR A 257 -21.51 -22.06 -0.44
C THR A 257 -20.28 -21.17 -0.26
N ARG A 258 -20.16 -20.48 0.88
CA ARG A 258 -19.05 -19.56 1.16
C ARG A 258 -18.86 -19.38 2.67
N PRO A 259 -17.74 -19.84 3.23
CA PRO A 259 -17.51 -19.71 4.66
C PRO A 259 -17.41 -18.22 5.11
N LEU A 260 -18.01 -17.92 6.26
CA LEU A 260 -18.01 -16.58 6.85
C LEU A 260 -16.56 -16.14 7.14
N TYR A 261 -15.79 -17.01 7.79
CA TYR A 261 -14.37 -16.79 8.08
C TYR A 261 -13.51 -17.56 7.07
N ARG A 262 -12.84 -16.81 6.19
CA ARG A 262 -12.14 -17.40 5.06
C ARG A 262 -10.64 -17.44 5.29
N SER A 263 -10.05 -18.61 5.09
CA SER A 263 -8.60 -18.79 5.12
C SER A 263 -7.88 -17.93 4.06
N LYS A 264 -6.58 -17.69 4.25
CA LYS A 264 -5.73 -16.96 3.27
C LYS A 264 -5.74 -17.66 1.90
N VAL A 265 -5.75 -19.00 1.89
CA VAL A 265 -5.78 -19.81 0.66
C VAL A 265 -7.09 -19.57 -0.09
N TRP A 266 -8.22 -19.63 0.62
CA TRP A 266 -9.54 -19.42 0.03
C TRP A 266 -9.67 -18.00 -0.56
N LYS A 267 -9.24 -16.96 0.18
CA LYS A 267 -9.21 -15.57 -0.29
C LYS A 267 -8.35 -15.39 -1.55
N ARG A 268 -7.21 -16.09 -1.63
CA ARG A 268 -6.33 -16.05 -2.81
C ARG A 268 -6.98 -16.68 -4.03
N ALA A 269 -7.61 -17.85 -3.87
CA ALA A 269 -8.33 -18.54 -4.95
C ALA A 269 -9.51 -17.70 -5.46
N GLU A 270 -10.29 -17.10 -4.56
CA GLU A 270 -11.40 -16.21 -4.92
C GLU A 270 -10.92 -14.97 -5.69
N ARG A 271 -9.81 -14.35 -5.27
CA ARG A 271 -9.21 -13.21 -5.99
C ARG A 271 -8.76 -13.58 -7.40
N GLN A 272 -8.18 -14.77 -7.59
CA GLN A 272 -7.79 -15.24 -8.91
C GLN A 272 -8.99 -15.47 -9.82
N ARG A 273 -10.06 -16.14 -9.32
CA ARG A 273 -11.32 -16.34 -10.05
C ARG A 273 -11.98 -15.00 -10.43
N SER A 274 -12.01 -14.03 -9.51
CA SER A 274 -12.56 -12.70 -9.76
C SER A 274 -11.77 -11.91 -10.83
N LYS A 275 -10.43 -12.04 -10.84
CA LYS A 275 -9.59 -11.41 -11.88
C LYS A 275 -9.83 -12.03 -13.26
N GLN A 276 -9.94 -13.34 -13.35
CA GLN A 276 -10.25 -14.05 -14.60
C GLN A 276 -11.63 -13.66 -15.14
N LYS A 277 -12.66 -13.65 -14.27
CA LYS A 277 -14.01 -13.24 -14.63
C LYS A 277 -14.05 -11.79 -15.13
N LYS A 278 -13.40 -10.84 -14.45
CA LYS A 278 -13.33 -9.44 -14.88
C LYS A 278 -12.63 -9.28 -16.23
N LYS A 279 -11.55 -10.04 -16.48
CA LYS A 279 -10.84 -10.02 -17.75
C LYS A 279 -11.72 -10.53 -18.88
N TYR A 280 -12.47 -11.60 -18.66
CA TYR A 280 -13.42 -12.16 -19.63
C TYR A 280 -14.58 -11.21 -19.90
N GLU A 281 -15.21 -10.64 -18.87
CA GLU A 281 -16.29 -9.66 -19.02
C GLU A 281 -15.84 -8.39 -19.78
N TRP A 282 -14.58 -8.00 -19.62
CA TRP A 282 -14.02 -6.85 -20.32
C TRP A 282 -13.87 -7.14 -21.83
N SER A 283 -13.42 -8.33 -22.19
CA SER A 283 -13.26 -8.75 -23.58
C SER A 283 -14.59 -9.00 -24.32
N THR A 284 -15.66 -9.30 -23.58
CA THR A 284 -16.97 -9.63 -24.16
C THR A 284 -17.97 -8.48 -24.22
N ARG A 285 -17.78 -7.41 -23.44
CA ARG A 285 -18.72 -6.28 -23.36
C ARG A 285 -18.62 -5.27 -24.49
N GLY A 286 -17.90 -5.55 -25.55
CA GLY A 286 -17.86 -4.77 -26.79
C GLY A 286 -18.12 -3.28 -26.61
N GLY A 287 -17.06 -2.48 -26.43
CA GLY A 287 -17.16 -1.03 -26.35
C GLY A 287 -15.98 -0.44 -25.57
N PHE A 288 -15.30 0.49 -26.21
CA PHE A 288 -14.21 1.23 -25.57
C PHE A 288 -14.77 2.19 -24.53
N ILE A 289 -14.25 2.14 -23.31
CA ILE A 289 -14.57 3.10 -22.25
C ILE A 289 -13.33 3.95 -22.01
N ALA A 290 -13.38 5.22 -22.37
CA ALA A 290 -12.32 6.17 -22.08
C ALA A 290 -12.40 6.64 -20.61
N PRO A 291 -11.41 6.34 -19.74
CA PRO A 291 -11.41 6.87 -18.40
C PRO A 291 -10.98 8.35 -18.40
N ILE A 292 -11.77 9.19 -17.75
CA ILE A 292 -11.42 10.58 -17.45
C ILE A 292 -11.11 10.67 -15.96
N PHE A 293 -9.86 11.01 -15.62
CA PHE A 293 -9.42 11.17 -14.25
C PHE A 293 -9.63 12.60 -13.79
N VAL A 294 -10.33 12.76 -12.68
CA VAL A 294 -10.65 14.06 -12.09
C VAL A 294 -10.22 14.11 -10.63
N PRO A 295 -9.86 15.28 -10.09
CA PRO A 295 -9.62 15.40 -8.66
C PRO A 295 -10.94 15.20 -7.89
N PRO A 296 -10.90 14.56 -6.72
CA PRO A 296 -12.07 14.40 -5.89
C PRO A 296 -12.48 15.76 -5.31
N THR A 297 -13.78 16.03 -5.32
CA THR A 297 -14.37 17.23 -4.74
C THR A 297 -15.34 16.84 -3.62
N PRO A 298 -15.67 17.76 -2.70
CA PRO A 298 -16.72 17.50 -1.72
C PRO A 298 -17.99 16.98 -2.42
N ASN A 299 -18.59 15.90 -1.88
CA ASN A 299 -19.76 15.22 -2.45
C ASN A 299 -19.59 14.72 -3.91
N SER A 300 -18.38 14.68 -4.43
CA SER A 300 -18.07 14.30 -5.83
C SER A 300 -18.79 15.16 -6.88
N GLU A 301 -19.05 16.43 -6.58
CA GLU A 301 -19.82 17.33 -7.45
C GLU A 301 -19.23 17.41 -8.86
N LEU A 302 -17.91 17.57 -8.99
CA LEU A 302 -17.25 17.61 -10.30
C LEU A 302 -17.43 16.30 -11.07
N ALA A 303 -17.23 15.15 -10.40
CA ALA A 303 -17.37 13.85 -11.06
C ALA A 303 -18.82 13.57 -11.47
N LEU A 304 -19.79 13.98 -10.67
CA LEU A 304 -21.22 13.83 -10.98
C LEU A 304 -21.64 14.71 -12.14
N SER A 305 -21.20 15.98 -12.16
CA SER A 305 -21.47 16.91 -13.27
C SER A 305 -20.87 16.42 -14.58
N LEU A 306 -19.61 15.97 -14.56
CA LEU A 306 -18.96 15.43 -15.75
C LEU A 306 -19.58 14.10 -16.21
N LYS A 307 -20.06 13.29 -15.27
CA LYS A 307 -20.79 12.06 -15.61
C LYS A 307 -22.12 12.38 -16.30
N ALA A 308 -22.87 13.36 -15.83
CA ALA A 308 -24.11 13.78 -16.47
C ALA A 308 -23.88 14.25 -17.91
N ILE A 309 -22.81 15.02 -18.15
CA ILE A 309 -22.40 15.43 -19.52
C ILE A 309 -21.99 14.21 -20.34
N ALA A 310 -21.17 13.30 -19.77
CA ALA A 310 -20.73 12.11 -20.48
C ALA A 310 -21.89 11.17 -20.85
N ASP A 311 -22.89 11.06 -19.98
CA ASP A 311 -24.10 10.26 -20.23
C ASP A 311 -25.00 10.90 -21.31
N SER A 312 -25.07 12.25 -21.41
CA SER A 312 -25.79 12.97 -22.47
C SER A 312 -25.12 12.85 -23.84
N GLU A 313 -23.81 12.73 -23.89
CA GLU A 313 -23.03 12.58 -25.14
C GLU A 313 -22.81 11.11 -25.56
N ALA A 314 -23.32 10.15 -24.79
CA ALA A 314 -23.13 8.72 -25.06
C ALA A 314 -23.76 8.24 -26.37
N GLU A 315 -24.68 9.00 -26.96
CA GLU A 315 -25.29 8.72 -28.28
C GLU A 315 -24.25 8.77 -29.42
N ALA A 316 -23.12 9.46 -29.22
CA ALA A 316 -22.03 9.53 -30.21
C ALA A 316 -21.13 8.28 -30.24
N GLY A 317 -21.48 7.20 -29.55
CA GLY A 317 -20.77 5.92 -29.56
C GLY A 317 -19.54 5.82 -28.64
N VAL A 318 -19.14 6.91 -28.01
CA VAL A 318 -17.99 6.90 -27.07
C VAL A 318 -18.52 6.91 -25.62
N LYS A 319 -18.16 5.85 -24.85
CA LYS A 319 -18.50 5.78 -23.44
C LYS A 319 -17.35 6.32 -22.59
N PHE A 320 -17.64 7.29 -21.74
CA PHE A 320 -16.69 7.83 -20.78
C PHE A 320 -16.92 7.25 -19.39
N LYS A 321 -15.83 6.99 -18.68
CA LYS A 321 -15.87 6.62 -17.26
C LYS A 321 -15.15 7.70 -16.46
N ILE A 322 -15.89 8.47 -15.68
CA ILE A 322 -15.31 9.44 -14.76
C ILE A 322 -14.73 8.69 -13.55
N VAL A 323 -13.45 8.92 -13.28
CA VAL A 323 -12.71 8.29 -12.18
C VAL A 323 -12.10 9.36 -11.30
N GLU A 324 -12.54 9.46 -10.05
CA GLU A 324 -11.92 10.34 -9.08
C GLU A 324 -10.60 9.72 -8.59
N THR A 325 -9.49 10.44 -8.79
CA THR A 325 -8.16 10.06 -8.29
C THR A 325 -7.64 11.09 -7.32
N GLY A 326 -7.33 10.66 -6.11
CA GLY A 326 -6.67 11.52 -5.13
C GLY A 326 -5.32 12.00 -5.64
N GLY A 327 -4.93 13.20 -5.25
CA GLY A 327 -3.60 13.75 -5.47
C GLY A 327 -2.52 12.99 -4.67
N LEU A 328 -1.33 13.56 -4.64
CA LEU A 328 -0.23 13.02 -3.83
C LEU A 328 -0.62 13.03 -2.35
N SER A 329 -0.47 11.90 -1.67
CA SER A 329 -0.62 11.85 -0.22
C SER A 329 0.57 12.51 0.46
N ILE A 330 0.38 13.05 1.67
CA ILE A 330 1.49 13.56 2.51
C ILE A 330 2.57 12.48 2.65
N LYS A 331 2.18 11.23 2.87
CA LYS A 331 3.10 10.11 2.90
C LYS A 331 3.94 10.02 1.63
N SER A 332 3.33 10.14 0.45
CA SER A 332 4.06 10.06 -0.82
C SER A 332 4.97 11.27 -1.07
N VAL A 333 4.64 12.42 -0.50
CA VAL A 333 5.50 13.61 -0.52
C VAL A 333 6.70 13.41 0.41
N LEU A 334 6.46 13.00 1.65
CA LEU A 334 7.52 12.75 2.64
C LEU A 334 8.46 11.61 2.22
N GLN A 335 7.95 10.55 1.60
CA GLN A 335 8.77 9.43 1.10
C GLN A 335 9.61 9.78 -0.14
N ARG A 336 9.39 10.94 -0.75
CA ARG A 336 10.19 11.42 -1.89
C ARG A 336 11.44 12.17 -1.49
N SER A 337 11.53 12.62 -0.25
CA SER A 337 12.75 13.26 0.25
C SER A 337 13.84 12.19 0.41
N ASN A 338 14.83 12.21 -0.48
CA ASN A 338 16.05 11.45 -0.30
C ASN A 338 16.99 12.30 0.56
N PRO A 339 17.32 11.90 1.81
CA PRO A 339 18.19 12.69 2.66
C PRO A 339 19.63 12.80 2.12
N LEU A 340 19.98 11.93 1.17
CA LEU A 340 21.29 11.89 0.52
C LEU A 340 21.27 12.56 -0.87
N GLU A 341 20.16 13.16 -1.26
CA GLU A 341 20.04 13.87 -2.54
C GLU A 341 20.94 15.10 -2.47
N THR A 342 22.05 15.06 -3.17
CA THR A 342 22.86 16.24 -3.41
C THR A 342 22.08 17.16 -4.34
N PRO A 343 21.79 18.40 -3.95
CA PRO A 343 21.19 19.36 -4.85
C PRO A 343 22.20 19.69 -5.93
N GLY A 344 21.96 19.28 -7.16
CA GLY A 344 22.80 19.63 -8.31
C GLY A 344 22.97 18.45 -9.28
N CYS A 345 23.21 18.77 -10.53
CA CYS A 345 23.60 17.85 -11.57
C CYS A 345 25.05 18.21 -11.98
N ASP A 346 25.96 17.26 -11.84
CA ASP A 346 27.38 17.45 -12.15
C ASP A 346 27.68 17.24 -13.65
N ASP A 347 26.69 16.85 -14.45
CA ASP A 347 26.83 16.58 -15.88
C ASP A 347 26.83 17.90 -16.69
N GLU A 348 27.95 18.22 -17.32
CA GLU A 348 28.13 19.43 -18.11
C GLU A 348 27.26 19.44 -19.39
N GLU A 349 26.85 18.28 -19.88
CA GLU A 349 26.03 18.11 -21.09
C GLU A 349 24.52 17.99 -20.77
N CYS A 350 24.14 18.08 -19.51
CA CYS A 350 22.75 17.95 -19.10
C CYS A 350 21.89 19.12 -19.61
N LEU A 351 21.12 18.93 -20.67
CA LEU A 351 20.24 19.96 -21.22
C LEU A 351 19.24 20.55 -20.20
N PRO A 352 18.64 19.77 -19.27
CA PRO A 352 17.77 20.33 -18.25
C PRO A 352 18.44 21.25 -17.24
N CYS A 353 19.76 21.09 -17.04
CA CYS A 353 20.51 21.81 -15.98
C CYS A 353 21.41 22.92 -16.52
N LYS A 354 21.49 23.13 -17.83
CA LYS A 354 22.20 24.27 -18.45
C LYS A 354 21.36 25.56 -18.43
N PRO A 355 21.97 26.74 -18.31
CA PRO A 355 22.98 27.16 -17.36
C PRO A 355 22.30 27.52 -16.03
N GLY A 356 22.84 27.10 -14.97
CA GLY A 356 22.28 27.33 -13.62
C GLY A 356 22.43 26.08 -12.77
N ARG A 357 23.67 25.62 -12.63
CA ARG A 357 24.06 24.60 -11.68
C ARG A 357 23.60 25.03 -10.30
N GLY A 358 22.62 24.35 -9.72
CA GLY A 358 22.14 24.65 -8.39
C GLY A 358 20.63 24.55 -8.19
N GLU A 359 19.82 24.65 -9.24
CA GLU A 359 18.38 24.32 -9.16
C GLU A 359 18.18 22.82 -9.40
N GLY A 360 18.52 22.04 -8.38
CA GLY A 360 18.56 20.59 -8.44
C GLY A 360 17.23 19.94 -8.81
N GLY A 361 17.31 18.76 -9.43
CA GLY A 361 16.24 17.78 -9.49
C GLY A 361 15.30 17.83 -10.69
N GLN A 362 15.51 18.68 -11.70
CA GLN A 362 14.65 18.63 -12.90
C GLN A 362 15.03 17.48 -13.83
N CYS A 363 16.31 17.15 -13.96
CA CYS A 363 16.80 16.11 -14.86
C CYS A 363 16.43 14.68 -14.42
N ASP A 364 16.35 14.39 -13.12
CA ASP A 364 16.04 13.07 -12.56
C ASP A 364 14.55 12.72 -12.55
N GLY A 365 13.70 13.71 -12.82
CA GLY A 365 12.26 13.52 -12.79
C GLY A 365 11.76 12.54 -13.85
N CYS A 366 11.14 11.44 -13.43
CA CYS A 366 10.46 10.49 -14.31
C CYS A 366 9.00 10.88 -14.58
N GLY A 367 8.43 10.40 -15.68
CA GLY A 367 7.05 10.65 -16.03
C GLY A 367 6.78 12.11 -16.37
N VAL A 368 7.56 12.68 -17.25
CA VAL A 368 7.59 14.12 -17.56
C VAL A 368 6.95 14.45 -18.89
N ASN A 369 6.28 15.60 -18.96
CA ASN A 369 6.14 16.38 -20.18
C ASN A 369 7.21 17.47 -20.15
N TYR A 370 7.86 17.69 -21.27
CA TYR A 370 9.02 18.59 -21.36
C TYR A 370 8.99 19.37 -22.67
N GLN A 371 9.72 20.48 -22.68
CA GLN A 371 10.03 21.23 -23.89
C GLN A 371 11.53 21.39 -24.04
N ILE A 372 11.98 21.41 -25.29
CA ILE A 372 13.35 21.74 -25.68
C ILE A 372 13.31 22.96 -26.58
N GLU A 373 14.08 23.98 -26.26
CA GLU A 373 14.16 25.24 -26.98
C GLU A 373 15.61 25.58 -27.35
N CYS A 374 15.80 26.23 -28.47
CA CYS A 374 17.07 26.80 -28.87
C CYS A 374 17.29 28.12 -28.13
N GLN A 375 18.47 28.28 -27.50
CA GLN A 375 18.84 29.49 -26.79
C GLN A 375 19.49 30.55 -27.69
N LEU A 376 19.76 30.22 -28.94
CA LEU A 376 20.33 31.16 -29.93
C LEU A 376 19.25 31.99 -30.65
N CYS A 377 18.01 31.49 -30.66
CA CYS A 377 16.89 32.21 -31.30
C CYS A 377 16.50 33.45 -30.47
N PRO A 378 16.27 34.62 -31.12
CA PRO A 378 15.67 35.77 -30.49
C PRO A 378 14.23 35.45 -30.04
N ASP A 379 13.72 36.19 -29.05
CA ASP A 379 12.44 35.88 -28.41
C ASP A 379 11.23 35.84 -29.36
N ASP A 380 11.24 36.65 -30.42
CA ASP A 380 10.21 36.73 -31.44
C ASP A 380 10.28 35.59 -32.50
N GLN A 381 11.36 34.83 -32.53
CA GLN A 381 11.60 33.72 -33.47
C GLN A 381 11.79 32.37 -32.75
N LYS A 382 11.45 32.28 -31.49
CA LYS A 382 11.57 31.02 -30.72
C LYS A 382 10.72 29.92 -31.32
N GLU A 383 11.31 28.75 -31.41
CA GLU A 383 10.64 27.49 -31.73
C GLU A 383 10.90 26.47 -30.64
N VAL A 384 9.90 25.66 -30.34
CA VAL A 384 9.99 24.68 -29.25
C VAL A 384 9.66 23.27 -29.71
N TYR A 385 10.37 22.30 -29.20
CA TYR A 385 9.97 20.90 -29.27
C TYR A 385 9.27 20.52 -27.98
N ILE A 386 8.10 19.89 -28.06
CA ILE A 386 7.32 19.42 -26.93
C ILE A 386 7.30 17.90 -26.95
N GLY A 387 7.58 17.25 -25.82
CA GLY A 387 7.62 15.79 -25.74
C GLY A 387 7.12 15.25 -24.40
N GLU A 388 6.93 13.93 -24.35
CA GLU A 388 6.65 13.18 -23.13
C GLU A 388 7.66 12.05 -22.96
N SER A 389 7.90 11.64 -21.71
CA SER A 389 8.72 10.48 -21.39
C SER A 389 8.30 9.85 -20.07
N SER A 390 8.24 8.51 -20.05
CA SER A 390 8.14 7.76 -18.79
C SER A 390 9.45 7.70 -18.02
N ARG A 391 10.58 7.88 -18.72
CA ARG A 391 11.94 7.91 -18.16
C ARG A 391 12.27 9.30 -17.62
N ASN A 392 13.41 9.43 -16.94
CA ASN A 392 13.88 10.73 -16.49
C ASN A 392 14.25 11.65 -17.68
N LEU A 393 14.20 12.96 -17.44
CA LEU A 393 14.44 13.94 -18.49
C LEU A 393 15.89 13.92 -18.96
N PHE A 394 16.85 13.61 -18.08
CA PHE A 394 18.27 13.46 -18.45
C PHE A 394 18.44 12.41 -19.55
N THR A 395 17.98 11.18 -19.30
CA THR A 395 18.10 10.08 -20.29
C THR A 395 17.42 10.44 -21.62
N ARG A 396 16.24 11.08 -21.54
CA ARG A 396 15.50 11.45 -22.74
C ARG A 396 16.17 12.58 -23.54
N SER A 397 16.68 13.61 -22.86
CA SER A 397 17.41 14.69 -23.53
C SER A 397 18.74 14.22 -24.10
N LEU A 398 19.44 13.30 -23.44
CA LEU A 398 20.65 12.68 -23.97
C LEU A 398 20.39 11.90 -25.29
N GLU A 399 19.24 11.22 -25.42
CA GLU A 399 18.84 10.61 -26.68
C GLU A 399 18.67 11.63 -27.79
N HIS A 400 18.09 12.79 -27.52
CA HIS A 400 17.97 13.87 -28.50
C HIS A 400 19.33 14.43 -28.90
N VAL A 401 20.25 14.61 -27.94
CA VAL A 401 21.63 15.03 -28.21
C VAL A 401 22.37 14.00 -29.07
N ASN A 402 22.24 12.70 -28.72
CA ASN A 402 22.86 11.63 -29.49
C ASN A 402 22.33 11.55 -30.96
N ASN A 403 21.01 11.72 -31.11
CA ASN A 403 20.40 11.79 -32.45
C ASN A 403 20.88 13.00 -33.26
N PHE A 404 21.09 14.13 -32.60
CA PHE A 404 21.69 15.32 -33.21
C PHE A 404 23.14 15.07 -33.64
N ARG A 405 23.98 14.55 -32.73
CA ARG A 405 25.41 14.27 -32.97
C ARG A 405 25.63 13.20 -34.07
N SER A 406 24.74 12.22 -34.14
CA SER A 406 24.82 11.18 -35.19
C SER A 406 24.34 11.64 -36.56
N GLY A 407 23.91 12.88 -36.70
CA GLY A 407 23.42 13.42 -37.93
C GLY A 407 22.09 12.82 -38.41
N LEU A 408 21.28 12.30 -37.47
CA LEU A 408 20.01 11.66 -37.80
C LEU A 408 19.05 12.67 -38.47
N GLN A 409 18.66 12.45 -39.70
CA GLN A 409 17.83 13.36 -40.49
C GLN A 409 16.45 13.65 -39.89
N SER A 410 15.94 12.76 -39.04
CA SER A 410 14.70 12.99 -38.31
C SER A 410 14.87 13.81 -37.04
N SER A 411 16.10 14.14 -36.61
CA SER A 411 16.36 14.97 -35.44
C SER A 411 15.86 16.39 -35.65
N PHE A 412 14.94 16.83 -34.83
CA PHE A 412 14.43 18.21 -34.88
C PHE A 412 15.53 19.23 -34.51
N MET A 413 16.43 18.87 -33.59
CA MET A 413 17.59 19.72 -33.24
C MET A 413 18.50 19.94 -34.44
N LEU A 414 18.80 18.86 -35.19
CA LEU A 414 19.65 18.96 -36.38
C LEU A 414 19.00 19.81 -37.49
N LYS A 415 17.71 19.62 -37.72
CA LYS A 415 16.97 20.42 -38.72
C LYS A 415 16.97 21.89 -38.35
N HIS A 416 16.57 22.20 -37.10
CA HIS A 416 16.54 23.57 -36.61
C HIS A 416 17.92 24.25 -36.70
N GLN A 417 18.99 23.54 -36.28
CA GLN A 417 20.35 24.05 -36.32
C GLN A 417 20.79 24.38 -37.77
N ASN A 418 20.52 23.48 -38.69
CA ASN A 418 20.87 23.68 -40.11
C ASN A 418 20.08 24.82 -40.76
N ASP A 419 18.78 24.94 -40.41
CA ASP A 419 17.89 25.92 -41.03
C ASP A 419 18.08 27.35 -40.50
N LYS A 420 18.40 27.48 -39.19
CA LYS A 420 18.40 28.78 -38.50
C LYS A 420 19.81 29.23 -38.07
N HIS A 421 20.71 28.30 -37.72
CA HIS A 421 21.98 28.59 -37.05
C HIS A 421 23.15 27.82 -37.68
N SER A 422 23.16 27.72 -39.00
CA SER A 422 24.21 27.00 -39.74
C SER A 422 25.58 27.63 -39.44
N GLY A 423 26.50 26.84 -38.88
CA GLY A 423 27.85 27.27 -38.53
C GLY A 423 28.02 27.82 -37.11
N GLU A 424 26.98 27.95 -36.33
CA GLU A 424 27.02 28.32 -34.94
C GLU A 424 27.10 27.09 -34.01
N GLU A 425 27.67 27.25 -32.79
CA GLU A 425 27.69 26.18 -31.82
C GLU A 425 26.28 25.95 -31.24
N PRO A 426 25.72 24.70 -31.25
CA PRO A 426 24.37 24.46 -30.83
C PRO A 426 24.18 24.69 -29.35
N ASN A 427 23.17 25.45 -29.00
CA ASN A 427 22.80 25.73 -27.61
C ASN A 427 21.29 25.48 -27.36
N PHE A 428 20.98 24.33 -26.76
CA PHE A 428 19.62 23.91 -26.45
C PHE A 428 19.43 23.78 -24.96
N LYS A 429 18.23 24.09 -24.47
CA LYS A 429 17.80 23.92 -23.09
C LYS A 429 16.55 23.08 -23.02
N ALA A 430 16.50 22.11 -22.09
CA ALA A 430 15.32 21.34 -21.81
C ALA A 430 14.69 21.78 -20.48
N SER A 431 13.36 21.87 -20.44
CA SER A 431 12.61 22.20 -19.23
C SER A 431 11.42 21.27 -19.03
N VAL A 432 11.12 20.95 -17.75
CA VAL A 432 9.92 20.16 -17.39
C VAL A 432 8.71 21.07 -17.34
N THR A 433 7.71 20.77 -18.15
CA THR A 433 6.42 21.49 -18.16
C THR A 433 5.41 20.86 -17.18
N ALA A 434 5.49 19.53 -16.97
CA ALA A 434 4.66 18.82 -16.01
C ALA A 434 5.20 17.44 -15.68
N ARG A 435 4.76 16.88 -14.55
CA ARG A 435 5.08 15.50 -14.13
C ARG A 435 3.79 14.72 -13.90
N THR A 436 3.65 13.56 -14.56
CA THR A 436 2.51 12.67 -14.44
C THR A 436 2.95 11.22 -14.67
N ARG A 437 2.64 10.33 -13.72
CA ARG A 437 3.03 8.90 -13.85
C ARG A 437 2.18 8.14 -14.87
N ASP A 438 0.96 8.57 -15.09
CA ASP A 438 0.04 7.95 -16.04
C ASP A 438 0.45 8.25 -17.48
N CYS A 439 0.60 7.19 -18.29
CA CYS A 439 1.08 7.28 -19.67
C CYS A 439 0.09 8.04 -20.55
N LEU A 440 -1.20 7.70 -20.47
CA LEU A 440 -2.23 8.32 -21.28
C LEU A 440 -2.38 9.81 -20.93
N ALA A 441 -2.34 10.15 -19.64
CA ALA A 441 -2.40 11.56 -19.21
C ALA A 441 -1.20 12.36 -19.72
N ARG A 442 0.00 11.77 -19.81
CA ARG A 442 1.16 12.45 -20.40
C ARG A 442 0.98 12.69 -21.90
N GLN A 443 0.52 11.68 -22.64
CA GLN A 443 0.28 11.79 -24.08
C GLN A 443 -0.81 12.83 -24.40
N VAL A 444 -1.92 12.81 -23.66
CA VAL A 444 -2.98 13.82 -23.81
C VAL A 444 -2.44 15.21 -23.53
N ARG A 445 -1.65 15.37 -22.45
CA ARG A 445 -1.05 16.65 -22.11
C ARG A 445 -0.07 17.15 -23.16
N GLU A 446 0.78 16.28 -23.72
CA GLU A 446 1.66 16.60 -24.82
C GLU A 446 0.85 17.15 -26.01
N ALA A 447 -0.17 16.43 -26.44
CA ALA A 447 -1.04 16.87 -27.54
C ALA A 447 -1.71 18.24 -27.25
N VAL A 448 -2.17 18.47 -26.02
CA VAL A 448 -2.76 19.75 -25.59
C VAL A 448 -1.71 20.87 -25.61
N LEU A 449 -0.51 20.63 -25.12
CA LEU A 449 0.58 21.62 -25.10
C LEU A 449 1.01 21.98 -26.51
N ILE A 450 1.15 21.01 -27.44
CA ILE A 450 1.44 21.26 -28.86
C ILE A 450 0.34 22.14 -29.49
N ARG A 451 -0.91 21.77 -29.25
CA ARG A 451 -2.05 22.51 -29.84
C ARG A 451 -2.22 23.92 -29.30
N ARG A 452 -1.88 24.15 -28.01
CA ARG A 452 -1.99 25.45 -27.32
C ARG A 452 -0.73 26.28 -27.38
N SER A 453 0.34 25.79 -27.98
CA SER A 453 1.59 26.54 -28.10
C SER A 453 1.35 27.85 -28.84
N GLN A 454 1.83 28.94 -28.26
CA GLN A 454 1.81 30.26 -28.88
C GLN A 454 3.03 30.51 -29.77
N VAL A 455 4.02 29.62 -29.68
CA VAL A 455 5.23 29.64 -30.50
C VAL A 455 5.24 28.44 -31.47
N PRO A 456 5.88 28.54 -32.64
CA PRO A 456 5.98 27.42 -33.55
C PRO A 456 6.58 26.17 -32.89
N VAL A 457 6.05 25.00 -33.23
CA VAL A 457 6.51 23.73 -32.68
C VAL A 457 7.32 22.93 -33.67
N LEU A 458 8.43 22.37 -33.25
CA LEU A 458 9.34 21.55 -34.04
C LEU A 458 8.90 20.09 -34.16
N ASN A 459 7.72 19.73 -33.66
CA ASN A 459 7.19 18.39 -33.67
C ASN A 459 6.79 17.98 -35.12
N GLY A 460 7.49 16.98 -35.66
CA GLY A 460 7.32 16.54 -37.07
C GLY A 460 6.20 15.54 -37.31
N LYS A 461 5.46 15.11 -36.27
CA LYS A 461 4.44 14.07 -36.39
C LYS A 461 3.04 14.68 -36.47
N SER A 462 2.39 14.57 -37.64
CA SER A 462 1.01 15.05 -37.86
C SER A 462 -0.03 14.40 -36.93
N GLU A 463 0.23 13.18 -36.48
CA GLU A 463 -0.62 12.45 -35.52
C GLU A 463 -0.75 13.13 -34.16
N TRP A 464 0.20 13.99 -33.76
CA TRP A 464 0.13 14.78 -32.52
C TRP A 464 -0.86 15.95 -32.59
N HIS A 465 -1.32 16.29 -33.75
CA HIS A 465 -2.36 17.29 -33.95
C HIS A 465 -3.78 16.74 -33.75
N GLN A 466 -3.93 15.42 -33.65
CA GLN A 466 -5.20 14.76 -33.39
C GLN A 466 -5.34 14.44 -31.89
N PRO A 467 -6.50 14.69 -31.28
CA PRO A 467 -6.77 14.25 -29.91
C PRO A 467 -6.55 12.74 -29.77
N ALA A 468 -5.98 12.29 -28.66
CA ALA A 468 -5.71 10.87 -28.40
C ALA A 468 -6.96 9.97 -28.57
N LEU A 469 -8.15 10.51 -28.37
CA LEU A 469 -9.45 9.88 -28.61
C LEU A 469 -9.68 9.48 -30.08
N PHE A 470 -9.21 10.27 -31.03
CA PHE A 470 -9.35 9.93 -32.46
C PHE A 470 -8.42 8.81 -32.92
N ARG A 471 -7.27 8.62 -32.25
CA ARG A 471 -6.39 7.47 -32.54
C ARG A 471 -7.05 6.14 -32.19
N VAL A 472 -7.73 6.10 -31.06
CA VAL A 472 -8.40 4.90 -30.58
C VAL A 472 -9.55 4.50 -31.50
N GLN A 473 -10.30 5.47 -32.02
CA GLN A 473 -11.33 5.20 -33.04
C GLN A 473 -10.73 4.62 -34.33
N HIS A 474 -9.62 5.16 -34.83
CA HIS A 474 -8.98 4.67 -36.04
C HIS A 474 -8.38 3.26 -35.90
N GLU A 475 -7.89 2.89 -34.72
CA GLU A 475 -7.40 1.52 -34.48
C GLU A 475 -8.55 0.51 -34.35
N MET A 476 -9.71 0.94 -33.85
CA MET A 476 -10.92 0.09 -33.79
C MET A 476 -11.60 -0.15 -35.13
N GLU A 477 -11.47 0.77 -36.09
CA GLU A 477 -12.00 0.61 -37.46
C GLU A 477 -11.11 -0.25 -38.36
N ARG A 478 -9.87 -0.52 -37.94
CA ARG A 478 -8.89 -1.35 -38.68
C ARG A 478 -8.74 -2.78 -38.15
N GLY A 479 -9.36 -3.12 -37.04
CA GLY A 479 -9.42 -4.47 -36.46
C GLY A 479 -10.76 -5.13 -36.72
#